data_1a1d67dc8008e0c027a7bf9e726990d7
#
_entry.id   1a1d67dc8008e0c027a7bf9e726990d7
#
_cell.length_a   1.000
_cell.length_b   1.000
_cell.length_c   1.000
_cell.angle_alpha   90.00
_cell.angle_beta   90.00
_cell.angle_gamma   90.00
#
_symmetry.space_group_name_H-M   'P 1'
#
loop_
_entity.id
_entity.type
_entity.pdbx_description
1 polymer ?
#
loop_
_entity_poly.entity_id
_entity_poly.type
_entity_poly.pdbx_seq_one_letter_code
_entity_poly.pdbx_strand_id
1 'polypeptide(L)'
;MNKKKIIVFFGTRPEAIKLAPVVDALLASPQFTTLVCSTGQHREMLQQVIDFFHIPIHFTLDVMEPDQQLADLTARILTKAGQLLAAERPDAIIVQGDTTTTFATALAAFYHKIPVLHIEAGLRTFNKLSPFPEEINRVLTSRLTDFHYPPTQLSADNLLAEGIPAARMLITGNTVIDALFLGLARIKGHTPAGITTLGLQDMKDYILVTMHRRENHGDGIRNICLAIRRIVDQTRTPCIFPVHLNPNVKDTVHELLGNHPLIHLTPPFAYPEFLWLLHNSYLILTDSGGVQEEAPSLGKPVLLLRDTTERPEAMHAGTVLKVGADPDLIYKETINLLINIEAYEAMAAKSNPYGDGLAAHRIVESIKGMF
;
A
#
# COMPACT_ATOMS: atom_id res chain seq x y z
N MET A 1 -8.83 14.08 32.94
CA MET A 1 -7.55 13.42 32.64
C MET A 1 -6.80 14.23 31.61
N ASN A 2 -5.48 14.43 31.75
CA ASN A 2 -4.72 15.09 30.69
C ASN A 2 -4.69 14.19 29.46
N LYS A 3 -5.00 14.77 28.30
CA LYS A 3 -4.90 14.05 27.02
C LYS A 3 -3.48 13.61 26.77
N LYS A 4 -3.32 12.40 26.24
CA LYS A 4 -2.00 11.91 25.82
C LYS A 4 -1.64 12.46 24.44
N LYS A 5 -0.44 13.01 24.31
CA LYS A 5 0.05 13.60 23.05
C LYS A 5 0.73 12.53 22.19
N ILE A 6 0.24 12.32 21.00
CA ILE A 6 0.81 11.38 20.03
C ILE A 6 1.18 12.13 18.75
N ILE A 7 2.40 11.89 18.24
CA ILE A 7 2.80 12.39 16.93
C ILE A 7 2.85 11.23 15.94
N VAL A 8 2.10 11.37 14.84
CA VAL A 8 2.12 10.40 13.72
C VAL A 8 3.05 10.93 12.64
N PHE A 9 4.05 10.14 12.26
CA PHE A 9 5.03 10.50 11.24
C PHE A 9 4.79 9.72 9.95
N PHE A 10 4.91 10.41 8.81
CA PHE A 10 4.99 9.79 7.49
C PHE A 10 5.76 10.69 6.50
N GLY A 11 6.30 10.11 5.43
CA GLY A 11 7.04 10.85 4.40
C GLY A 11 6.59 10.55 2.98
N THR A 12 5.92 9.42 2.77
CA THR A 12 5.56 8.92 1.44
C THR A 12 4.05 8.76 1.28
N ARG A 13 3.61 8.68 0.02
CA ARG A 13 2.21 8.43 -0.33
C ARG A 13 1.66 7.13 0.27
N PRO A 14 2.34 5.96 0.18
CA PRO A 14 1.84 4.72 0.78
C PRO A 14 1.68 4.80 2.30
N GLU A 15 2.60 5.44 3.00
CA GLU A 15 2.49 5.66 4.45
C GLU A 15 1.27 6.51 4.79
N ALA A 16 1.05 7.63 4.09
CA ALA A 16 -0.09 8.51 4.32
C ALA A 16 -1.42 7.79 4.09
N ILE A 17 -1.54 6.96 3.04
CA ILE A 17 -2.73 6.15 2.79
C ILE A 17 -3.00 5.22 3.97
N LYS A 18 -2.02 4.45 4.41
CA LYS A 18 -2.16 3.46 5.48
C LYS A 18 -2.37 4.08 6.85
N LEU A 19 -1.84 5.29 7.08
CA LEU A 19 -2.01 6.02 8.33
C LEU A 19 -3.28 6.87 8.39
N ALA A 20 -3.90 7.20 7.25
CA ALA A 20 -5.12 8.02 7.22
C ALA A 20 -6.23 7.50 8.16
N PRO A 21 -6.63 6.21 8.14
CA PRO A 21 -7.66 5.70 9.05
C PRO A 21 -7.23 5.71 10.52
N VAL A 22 -5.93 5.54 10.79
CA VAL A 22 -5.40 5.62 12.16
C VAL A 22 -5.45 7.04 12.69
N VAL A 23 -5.07 8.02 11.87
CA VAL A 23 -5.15 9.45 12.20
C VAL A 23 -6.59 9.84 12.46
N ASP A 24 -7.53 9.43 11.59
CA ASP A 24 -8.95 9.70 11.74
C ASP A 24 -9.50 9.14 13.06
N ALA A 25 -9.19 7.88 13.38
CA ALA A 25 -9.61 7.24 14.64
C ALA A 25 -8.97 7.87 15.89
N LEU A 26 -7.71 8.32 15.82
CA LEU A 26 -7.04 9.02 16.91
C LEU A 26 -7.66 10.42 17.15
N LEU A 27 -7.96 11.16 16.08
CA LEU A 27 -8.58 12.48 16.16
C LEU A 27 -10.01 12.40 16.75
N ALA A 28 -10.74 11.32 16.43
CA ALA A 28 -12.06 11.07 17.00
C ALA A 28 -12.03 10.70 18.50
N SER A 29 -10.87 10.31 19.04
CA SER A 29 -10.73 9.91 20.43
C SER A 29 -10.51 11.11 21.36
N PRO A 30 -11.33 11.31 22.39
CA PRO A 30 -11.16 12.41 23.35
C PRO A 30 -9.92 12.24 24.27
N GLN A 31 -9.31 11.06 24.29
CA GLN A 31 -8.16 10.74 25.16
C GLN A 31 -6.83 11.25 24.60
N PHE A 32 -6.76 11.57 23.29
CA PHE A 32 -5.53 11.95 22.63
C PHE A 32 -5.50 13.39 22.16
N THR A 33 -4.32 13.99 22.19
CA THR A 33 -3.93 15.13 21.37
C THR A 33 -3.08 14.60 20.23
N THR A 34 -3.69 14.48 19.05
CA THR A 34 -3.04 13.90 17.88
C THR A 34 -2.42 14.98 17.03
N LEU A 35 -1.12 14.89 16.81
CA LEU A 35 -0.36 15.74 15.92
C LEU A 35 0.16 14.91 14.75
N VAL A 36 0.22 15.49 13.57
CA VAL A 36 0.68 14.82 12.36
C VAL A 36 1.86 15.58 11.79
N CYS A 37 2.94 14.86 11.53
CA CYS A 37 4.18 15.38 10.98
C CYS A 37 4.49 14.72 9.64
N SER A 38 4.51 15.51 8.56
CA SER A 38 5.01 15.07 7.26
C SER A 38 6.50 15.37 7.14
N THR A 39 7.31 14.40 6.74
CA THR A 39 8.71 14.65 6.41
C THR A 39 8.89 15.29 5.03
N GLY A 40 7.86 15.26 4.18
CA GLY A 40 7.86 15.94 2.88
C GLY A 40 8.67 15.21 1.81
N GLN A 41 8.79 13.88 1.90
CA GLN A 41 9.61 13.08 0.99
C GLN A 41 9.08 13.03 -0.47
N HIS A 42 7.75 13.21 -0.71
CA HIS A 42 7.12 13.28 -2.05
C HIS A 42 6.00 14.32 -2.05
N ARG A 43 6.27 15.57 -2.45
CA ARG A 43 5.33 16.69 -2.24
C ARG A 43 4.00 16.53 -2.97
N GLU A 44 4.00 16.41 -4.31
CA GLU A 44 2.75 16.46 -5.10
C GLU A 44 1.85 15.25 -4.91
N MET A 45 2.38 14.03 -5.06
CA MET A 45 1.59 12.81 -4.90
C MET A 45 1.14 12.57 -3.46
N LEU A 46 1.92 13.03 -2.48
CA LEU A 46 1.57 12.97 -1.08
C LEU A 46 0.44 13.95 -0.76
N GLN A 47 0.50 15.18 -1.32
CA GLN A 47 -0.52 16.21 -1.10
C GLN A 47 -1.90 15.74 -1.57
N GLN A 48 -2.00 15.07 -2.71
CA GLN A 48 -3.27 14.50 -3.20
C GLN A 48 -3.92 13.55 -2.19
N VAL A 49 -3.13 12.73 -1.49
CA VAL A 49 -3.64 11.81 -0.46
C VAL A 49 -4.03 12.55 0.82
N ILE A 50 -3.22 13.54 1.24
CA ILE A 50 -3.52 14.40 2.37
C ILE A 50 -4.86 15.11 2.16
N ASP A 51 -5.06 15.69 0.98
CA ASP A 51 -6.30 16.39 0.63
C ASP A 51 -7.48 15.42 0.54
N PHE A 52 -7.30 14.26 -0.09
CA PHE A 52 -8.35 13.26 -0.25
C PHE A 52 -8.85 12.71 1.10
N PHE A 53 -7.95 12.41 2.01
CA PHE A 53 -8.30 11.91 3.35
C PHE A 53 -8.51 13.01 4.39
N HIS A 54 -8.31 14.30 4.02
CA HIS A 54 -8.39 15.45 4.94
C HIS A 54 -7.47 15.29 6.15
N ILE A 55 -6.24 14.78 5.93
CA ILE A 55 -5.26 14.57 7.00
C ILE A 55 -4.75 15.95 7.47
N PRO A 56 -4.95 16.34 8.76
CA PRO A 56 -4.44 17.61 9.25
C PRO A 56 -2.91 17.53 9.41
N ILE A 57 -2.17 18.37 8.70
CA ILE A 57 -0.72 18.47 8.86
C ILE A 57 -0.39 19.58 9.86
N HIS A 58 0.24 19.19 10.97
CA HIS A 58 0.65 20.12 12.03
C HIS A 58 2.10 20.57 11.87
N PHE A 59 2.93 19.67 11.34
CA PHE A 59 4.36 19.94 11.10
C PHE A 59 4.80 19.38 9.75
N THR A 60 5.73 20.10 9.11
CA THR A 60 6.42 19.64 7.89
C THR A 60 7.92 19.81 8.09
N LEU A 61 8.69 18.74 7.89
CA LEU A 61 10.14 18.77 8.10
C LEU A 61 10.90 19.22 6.85
N ASP A 62 10.31 19.16 5.66
CA ASP A 62 10.91 19.55 4.38
C ASP A 62 12.34 19.02 4.20
N VAL A 63 12.45 17.70 4.11
CA VAL A 63 13.76 17.01 4.08
C VAL A 63 14.28 16.74 2.67
N MET A 64 13.45 16.95 1.63
CA MET A 64 13.82 16.63 0.26
C MET A 64 14.70 17.70 -0.35
N GLU A 65 15.79 17.24 -0.97
CA GLU A 65 16.67 18.03 -1.84
C GLU A 65 16.90 17.27 -3.16
N PRO A 66 17.17 17.98 -4.27
CA PRO A 66 17.53 17.33 -5.52
C PRO A 66 18.77 16.45 -5.35
N ASP A 67 18.78 15.29 -6.00
CA ASP A 67 19.92 14.36 -6.08
C ASP A 67 20.55 13.94 -4.74
N GLN A 68 19.77 14.03 -3.65
CA GLN A 68 20.26 13.70 -2.30
C GLN A 68 20.64 12.23 -2.15
N GLN A 69 21.72 11.96 -1.43
CA GLN A 69 22.09 10.62 -1.03
C GLN A 69 21.23 10.14 0.15
N LEU A 70 21.06 8.82 0.24
CA LEU A 70 20.25 8.20 1.32
C LEU A 70 20.76 8.56 2.71
N ALA A 71 22.07 8.65 2.89
CA ALA A 71 22.70 9.04 4.15
C ALA A 71 22.31 10.47 4.57
N ASP A 72 22.32 11.41 3.62
CA ASP A 72 21.96 12.82 3.88
C ASP A 72 20.48 12.95 4.23
N LEU A 73 19.61 12.22 3.53
CA LEU A 73 18.18 12.15 3.85
C LEU A 73 17.97 11.65 5.28
N THR A 74 18.62 10.54 5.64
CA THR A 74 18.53 9.94 6.98
C THR A 74 18.98 10.92 8.06
N ALA A 75 20.12 11.57 7.85
CA ALA A 75 20.67 12.55 8.79
C ALA A 75 19.74 13.76 8.99
N ARG A 76 19.15 14.29 7.91
CA ARG A 76 18.19 15.41 7.98
C ARG A 76 16.91 15.04 8.71
N ILE A 77 16.33 13.86 8.40
CA ILE A 77 15.12 13.38 9.10
C ILE A 77 15.43 13.23 10.59
N LEU A 78 16.52 12.53 10.94
CA LEU A 78 16.93 12.31 12.32
C LEU A 78 17.07 13.62 13.09
N THR A 79 17.79 14.61 12.52
CA THR A 79 18.04 15.90 13.17
C THR A 79 16.76 16.71 13.36
N LYS A 80 15.96 16.86 12.30
CA LYS A 80 14.74 17.67 12.35
C LYS A 80 13.65 17.03 13.20
N ALA A 81 13.49 15.69 13.12
CA ALA A 81 12.58 14.97 13.99
C ALA A 81 13.01 15.08 15.46
N GLY A 82 14.31 14.96 15.74
CA GLY A 82 14.83 15.15 17.11
C GLY A 82 14.52 16.54 17.66
N GLN A 83 14.69 17.60 16.87
CA GLN A 83 14.31 18.96 17.27
C GLN A 83 12.82 19.10 17.57
N LEU A 84 11.95 18.53 16.72
CA LEU A 84 10.51 18.53 16.94
C LEU A 84 10.14 17.78 18.21
N LEU A 85 10.71 16.59 18.42
CA LEU A 85 10.44 15.75 19.60
C LEU A 85 10.91 16.42 20.91
N ALA A 86 12.02 17.13 20.87
CA ALA A 86 12.52 17.91 22.02
C ALA A 86 11.57 19.05 22.41
N ALA A 87 10.97 19.72 21.39
CA ALA A 87 10.02 20.81 21.60
C ALA A 87 8.65 20.31 22.07
N GLU A 88 8.09 19.32 21.37
CA GLU A 88 6.71 18.85 21.57
C GLU A 88 6.55 17.87 22.73
N ARG A 89 7.60 17.08 23.05
CA ARG A 89 7.62 16.08 24.12
C ARG A 89 6.35 15.20 24.13
N PRO A 90 6.08 14.46 23.03
CA PRO A 90 4.90 13.59 22.99
C PRO A 90 5.04 12.40 23.96
N ASP A 91 3.90 11.82 24.36
CA ASP A 91 3.86 10.59 25.18
C ASP A 91 4.25 9.36 24.34
N ALA A 92 4.03 9.39 23.01
CA ALA A 92 4.48 8.38 22.06
C ALA A 92 4.53 8.94 20.63
N ILE A 93 5.24 8.23 19.75
CA ILE A 93 5.14 8.41 18.29
C ILE A 93 4.56 7.18 17.60
N ILE A 94 3.95 7.41 16.45
CA ILE A 94 3.52 6.34 15.54
C ILE A 94 4.31 6.45 14.25
N VAL A 95 4.86 5.32 13.81
CA VAL A 95 5.53 5.15 12.52
C VAL A 95 4.93 3.95 11.77
N GLN A 96 5.06 3.89 10.44
CA GLN A 96 4.43 2.88 9.62
C GLN A 96 5.42 2.31 8.60
N GLY A 97 5.47 0.99 8.47
CA GLY A 97 6.23 0.30 7.42
C GLY A 97 7.74 0.39 7.61
N ASP A 98 8.46 0.74 6.54
CA ASP A 98 9.89 0.49 6.43
C ASP A 98 10.69 1.58 5.68
N THR A 99 10.11 2.74 5.51
CA THR A 99 10.80 3.84 4.84
C THR A 99 11.96 4.40 5.68
N THR A 100 12.80 5.22 5.04
CA THR A 100 13.83 5.99 5.76
C THR A 100 13.20 6.92 6.80
N THR A 101 12.00 7.45 6.53
CA THR A 101 11.21 8.23 7.50
C THR A 101 10.93 7.41 8.74
N THR A 102 10.40 6.19 8.58
CA THR A 102 10.07 5.27 9.68
C THR A 102 11.28 5.00 10.57
N PHE A 103 12.40 4.59 9.97
CA PHE A 103 13.62 4.28 10.71
C PHE A 103 14.21 5.51 11.41
N ALA A 104 14.39 6.61 10.68
CA ALA A 104 15.07 7.79 11.24
C ALA A 104 14.25 8.49 12.33
N THR A 105 12.91 8.52 12.21
CA THR A 105 12.04 9.08 13.27
C THR A 105 11.97 8.17 14.49
N ALA A 106 11.95 6.83 14.30
CA ALA A 106 12.05 5.90 15.43
C ALA A 106 13.38 6.04 16.20
N LEU A 107 14.49 6.21 15.48
CA LEU A 107 15.80 6.45 16.09
C LEU A 107 15.84 7.79 16.84
N ALA A 108 15.25 8.85 16.28
CA ALA A 108 15.12 10.13 16.97
C ALA A 108 14.31 10.00 18.26
N ALA A 109 13.18 9.29 18.23
CA ALA A 109 12.35 9.06 19.41
C ALA A 109 13.09 8.27 20.50
N PHE A 110 13.84 7.25 20.11
CA PHE A 110 14.68 6.49 21.04
C PHE A 110 15.71 7.38 21.77
N TYR A 111 16.36 8.30 21.06
CA TYR A 111 17.31 9.23 21.70
C TYR A 111 16.64 10.18 22.70
N HIS A 112 15.35 10.49 22.50
CA HIS A 112 14.55 11.30 23.41
C HIS A 112 13.79 10.48 24.46
N LYS A 113 13.96 9.14 24.48
CA LYS A 113 13.24 8.21 25.37
C LYS A 113 11.73 8.29 25.24
N ILE A 114 11.27 8.53 24.02
CA ILE A 114 9.85 8.58 23.64
C ILE A 114 9.46 7.23 23.06
N PRO A 115 8.40 6.58 23.57
CA PRO A 115 7.90 5.31 23.06
C PRO A 115 7.56 5.33 21.58
N VAL A 116 7.93 4.27 20.86
CA VAL A 116 7.68 4.07 19.43
C VAL A 116 6.62 2.99 19.23
N LEU A 117 5.56 3.33 18.52
CA LEU A 117 4.48 2.44 18.12
C LEU A 117 4.61 2.18 16.61
N HIS A 118 4.86 0.94 16.21
CA HIS A 118 5.17 0.59 14.81
C HIS A 118 4.03 -0.17 14.15
N ILE A 119 3.37 0.44 13.17
CA ILE A 119 2.30 -0.13 12.36
C ILE A 119 2.89 -0.83 11.13
N GLU A 120 2.31 -1.97 10.73
CA GLU A 120 2.81 -2.85 9.68
C GLU A 120 4.22 -3.39 10.02
N ALA A 121 4.39 -3.78 11.28
CA ALA A 121 5.63 -4.35 11.79
C ALA A 121 5.78 -5.83 11.40
N GLY A 122 7.03 -6.29 11.22
CA GLY A 122 7.32 -7.73 11.13
C GLY A 122 7.35 -8.32 9.72
N LEU A 123 7.14 -7.52 8.66
CA LEU A 123 7.42 -7.97 7.28
C LEU A 123 8.91 -8.30 7.14
N ARG A 124 9.26 -9.42 6.48
CA ARG A 124 10.65 -9.84 6.24
C ARG A 124 10.81 -10.50 4.88
N THR A 125 11.94 -10.19 4.22
CA THR A 125 12.43 -10.93 3.07
C THR A 125 13.65 -11.77 3.41
N PHE A 126 14.31 -11.47 4.55
CA PHE A 126 15.58 -12.06 4.98
C PHE A 126 16.73 -11.82 4.01
N ASN A 127 16.56 -10.92 3.05
CA ASN A 127 17.59 -10.48 2.12
C ASN A 127 17.85 -8.97 2.30
N LYS A 128 18.92 -8.61 2.99
CA LYS A 128 19.25 -7.21 3.34
C LYS A 128 19.37 -6.24 2.16
N LEU A 129 19.48 -6.76 0.94
CA LEU A 129 19.62 -5.97 -0.29
C LEU A 129 18.34 -5.99 -1.15
N SER A 130 17.26 -6.69 -0.70
CA SER A 130 16.02 -6.79 -1.48
C SER A 130 14.79 -6.93 -0.58
N PRO A 131 13.92 -5.90 -0.51
CA PRO A 131 14.09 -4.56 -1.08
C PRO A 131 15.17 -3.74 -0.33
N PHE A 132 15.81 -2.83 -1.05
CA PHE A 132 16.82 -1.95 -0.48
C PHE A 132 16.35 -0.47 -0.54
N PRO A 133 16.41 0.29 0.56
CA PRO A 133 16.96 -0.03 1.90
C PRO A 133 15.92 -0.62 2.89
N GLU A 134 14.71 -0.94 2.44
CA GLU A 134 13.52 -1.19 3.27
C GLU A 134 13.71 -2.38 4.22
N GLU A 135 14.37 -3.46 3.79
CA GLU A 135 14.56 -4.64 4.66
C GLU A 135 15.36 -4.30 5.91
N ILE A 136 16.44 -3.53 5.78
CA ILE A 136 17.24 -3.13 6.94
C ILE A 136 16.52 -2.08 7.77
N ASN A 137 15.82 -1.14 7.15
CA ASN A 137 15.03 -0.16 7.87
C ASN A 137 14.02 -0.83 8.80
N ARG A 138 13.26 -1.86 8.32
CA ARG A 138 12.24 -2.54 9.13
C ARG A 138 12.85 -3.38 10.27
N VAL A 139 13.98 -4.03 10.03
CA VAL A 139 14.70 -4.77 11.07
C VAL A 139 15.20 -3.85 12.18
N LEU A 140 15.84 -2.74 11.81
CA LEU A 140 16.34 -1.76 12.78
C LEU A 140 15.20 -1.05 13.52
N THR A 141 14.13 -0.69 12.83
CA THR A 141 12.93 -0.10 13.44
C THR A 141 12.34 -1.03 14.48
N SER A 142 12.26 -2.35 14.21
CA SER A 142 11.75 -3.33 15.18
C SER A 142 12.54 -3.36 16.48
N ARG A 143 13.85 -3.06 16.46
CA ARG A 143 14.68 -2.98 17.67
C ARG A 143 14.48 -1.71 18.49
N LEU A 144 13.99 -0.65 17.85
CA LEU A 144 13.71 0.65 18.47
C LEU A 144 12.27 0.75 18.98
N THR A 145 11.40 -0.17 18.58
CA THR A 145 9.97 -0.14 18.82
C THR A 145 9.59 -0.70 20.18
N ASP A 146 8.71 -0.01 20.90
CA ASP A 146 8.16 -0.43 22.18
C ASP A 146 6.94 -1.33 22.01
N PHE A 147 6.07 -1.06 21.01
CA PHE A 147 4.91 -1.88 20.72
C PHE A 147 4.67 -2.01 19.21
N HIS A 148 4.43 -3.24 18.77
CA HIS A 148 4.34 -3.61 17.36
C HIS A 148 2.90 -3.96 16.96
N TYR A 149 2.48 -3.53 15.77
CA TYR A 149 1.21 -3.89 15.16
C TYR A 149 1.45 -4.65 13.85
N PRO A 150 1.79 -5.96 13.94
CA PRO A 150 1.95 -6.78 12.75
C PRO A 150 0.61 -6.97 12.04
N PRO A 151 0.59 -6.94 10.68
CA PRO A 151 -0.65 -7.10 9.91
C PRO A 151 -1.15 -8.54 9.88
N THR A 152 -0.26 -9.54 9.98
CA THR A 152 -0.58 -10.96 9.84
C THR A 152 0.12 -11.79 10.92
N GLN A 153 -0.32 -13.06 11.04
CA GLN A 153 0.35 -14.03 11.91
C GLN A 153 1.81 -14.25 11.47
N LEU A 154 2.08 -14.36 10.17
CA LEU A 154 3.44 -14.52 9.65
C LEU A 154 4.35 -13.35 10.07
N SER A 155 3.84 -12.13 10.00
CA SER A 155 4.59 -10.96 10.44
C SER A 155 4.87 -10.98 11.95
N ALA A 156 3.91 -11.45 12.76
CA ALA A 156 4.11 -11.65 14.20
C ALA A 156 5.14 -12.75 14.49
N ASP A 157 5.09 -13.86 13.75
CA ASP A 157 6.02 -14.97 13.89
C ASP A 157 7.47 -14.54 13.58
N ASN A 158 7.66 -13.70 12.56
CA ASN A 158 8.96 -13.11 12.26
C ASN A 158 9.52 -12.30 13.44
N LEU A 159 8.68 -11.48 14.08
CA LEU A 159 9.09 -10.70 15.26
C LEU A 159 9.42 -11.61 16.46
N LEU A 160 8.63 -12.65 16.68
CA LEU A 160 8.90 -13.66 17.72
C LEU A 160 10.22 -14.38 17.49
N ALA A 161 10.49 -14.79 16.24
CA ALA A 161 11.75 -15.43 15.86
C ALA A 161 12.98 -14.51 16.08
N GLU A 162 12.78 -13.20 16.00
CA GLU A 162 13.80 -12.20 16.31
C GLU A 162 13.89 -11.85 17.81
N GLY A 163 13.11 -12.51 18.68
CA GLY A 163 13.14 -12.32 20.11
C GLY A 163 12.31 -11.14 20.64
N ILE A 164 11.39 -10.60 19.85
CA ILE A 164 10.42 -9.61 20.33
C ILE A 164 9.34 -10.34 21.14
N PRO A 165 9.09 -9.97 22.42
CA PRO A 165 8.10 -10.65 23.25
C PRO A 165 6.67 -10.51 22.70
N ALA A 166 5.86 -11.58 22.78
CA ALA A 166 4.46 -11.56 22.37
C ALA A 166 3.62 -10.45 23.08
N ALA A 167 3.97 -10.13 24.33
CA ALA A 167 3.32 -9.08 25.10
C ALA A 167 3.56 -7.65 24.53
N ARG A 168 4.50 -7.50 23.59
CA ARG A 168 4.80 -6.24 22.91
C ARG A 168 4.25 -6.17 21.49
N MET A 169 3.25 -6.99 21.15
CA MET A 169 2.63 -6.96 19.84
C MET A 169 1.15 -7.31 19.90
N LEU A 170 0.42 -6.79 18.91
CA LEU A 170 -0.99 -7.10 18.65
C LEU A 170 -1.19 -7.25 17.15
N ILE A 171 -1.62 -8.42 16.68
CA ILE A 171 -2.00 -8.64 15.28
C ILE A 171 -3.29 -7.86 15.01
N THR A 172 -3.23 -6.91 14.08
CA THR A 172 -4.34 -5.97 13.84
C THR A 172 -5.02 -6.15 12.48
N GLY A 173 -4.35 -6.74 11.52
CA GLY A 173 -4.62 -6.56 10.10
C GLY A 173 -3.81 -5.37 9.55
N ASN A 174 -3.83 -5.21 8.22
CA ASN A 174 -3.16 -4.09 7.56
C ASN A 174 -4.11 -2.91 7.40
N THR A 175 -3.72 -1.74 7.84
CA THR A 175 -4.49 -0.49 7.75
C THR A 175 -4.76 -0.03 6.32
N VAL A 176 -4.12 -0.64 5.31
CA VAL A 176 -4.46 -0.42 3.90
C VAL A 176 -5.91 -0.82 3.58
N ILE A 177 -6.43 -1.85 4.27
CA ILE A 177 -7.82 -2.30 4.09
C ILE A 177 -8.79 -1.28 4.69
N ASP A 178 -8.46 -0.72 5.85
CA ASP A 178 -9.22 0.39 6.44
C ASP A 178 -9.23 1.61 5.50
N ALA A 179 -8.06 1.94 4.92
CA ALA A 179 -7.93 3.04 3.96
C ALA A 179 -8.74 2.80 2.68
N LEU A 180 -8.76 1.57 2.17
CA LEU A 180 -9.59 1.17 1.04
C LEU A 180 -11.07 1.46 1.30
N PHE A 181 -11.62 0.97 2.42
CA PHE A 181 -13.03 1.18 2.76
C PHE A 181 -13.36 2.63 3.06
N LEU A 182 -12.49 3.35 3.77
CA LEU A 182 -12.63 4.78 4.02
C LEU A 182 -12.63 5.57 2.70
N GLY A 183 -11.72 5.24 1.79
CA GLY A 183 -11.63 5.87 0.48
C GLY A 183 -12.85 5.60 -0.40
N LEU A 184 -13.33 4.36 -0.44
CA LEU A 184 -14.56 4.00 -1.17
C LEU A 184 -15.79 4.70 -0.59
N ALA A 185 -15.89 4.84 0.73
CA ALA A 185 -16.97 5.59 1.35
C ALA A 185 -16.97 7.08 0.94
N ARG A 186 -15.78 7.68 0.78
CA ARG A 186 -15.64 9.08 0.34
C ARG A 186 -16.04 9.31 -1.13
N ILE A 187 -15.79 8.34 -2.01
CA ILE A 187 -16.19 8.44 -3.43
C ILE A 187 -17.57 7.87 -3.70
N LYS A 188 -18.28 7.36 -2.68
CA LYS A 188 -19.60 6.76 -2.84
C LYS A 188 -20.60 7.78 -3.44
N GLY A 189 -21.23 7.38 -4.55
CA GLY A 189 -22.20 8.23 -5.27
C GLY A 189 -21.56 9.31 -6.16
N HIS A 190 -20.21 9.36 -6.25
CA HIS A 190 -19.49 10.30 -7.12
C HIS A 190 -18.50 9.55 -7.99
N THR A 191 -18.51 9.85 -9.29
CA THR A 191 -17.44 9.37 -10.17
C THR A 191 -16.28 10.36 -10.12
N PRO A 192 -15.06 9.94 -9.78
CA PRO A 192 -13.91 10.84 -9.76
C PRO A 192 -13.68 11.51 -11.12
N ALA A 193 -13.24 12.77 -11.11
CA ALA A 193 -13.16 13.60 -12.31
C ALA A 193 -12.26 13.01 -13.41
N GLY A 194 -11.16 12.37 -13.05
CA GLY A 194 -10.26 11.71 -14.01
C GLY A 194 -10.94 10.56 -14.76
N ILE A 195 -11.85 9.84 -14.14
CA ILE A 195 -12.65 8.77 -14.78
C ILE A 195 -13.60 9.37 -15.81
N THR A 196 -14.33 10.43 -15.45
CA THR A 196 -15.28 11.11 -16.34
C THR A 196 -14.56 11.76 -17.53
N THR A 197 -13.41 12.40 -17.29
CA THR A 197 -12.59 13.04 -18.33
C THR A 197 -12.13 12.05 -19.39
N LEU A 198 -11.88 10.80 -19.02
CA LEU A 198 -11.46 9.73 -19.93
C LEU A 198 -12.63 8.93 -20.50
N GLY A 199 -13.88 9.27 -20.17
CA GLY A 199 -15.07 8.57 -20.66
C GLY A 199 -15.22 7.13 -20.15
N LEU A 200 -14.67 6.83 -18.98
CA LEU A 200 -14.65 5.47 -18.42
C LEU A 200 -15.80 5.20 -17.43
N GLN A 201 -16.63 6.20 -17.12
CA GLN A 201 -17.67 6.13 -16.08
C GLN A 201 -18.73 5.05 -16.31
N ASP A 202 -18.99 4.71 -17.57
CA ASP A 202 -19.99 3.71 -17.95
C ASP A 202 -19.41 2.30 -18.14
N MET A 203 -18.09 2.17 -18.01
CA MET A 203 -17.41 0.87 -18.14
C MET A 203 -17.60 0.02 -16.89
N LYS A 204 -17.99 -1.22 -17.12
CA LYS A 204 -18.16 -2.25 -16.06
C LYS A 204 -17.53 -3.55 -16.53
N ASP A 205 -17.28 -4.44 -15.59
CA ASP A 205 -16.81 -5.81 -15.83
C ASP A 205 -15.58 -5.88 -16.74
N TYR A 206 -14.65 -4.94 -16.56
CA TYR A 206 -13.38 -4.89 -17.29
C TYR A 206 -12.24 -5.57 -16.54
N ILE A 207 -11.20 -5.93 -17.27
CA ILE A 207 -9.93 -6.35 -16.71
C ILE A 207 -9.11 -5.10 -16.34
N LEU A 208 -8.76 -4.96 -15.07
CA LEU A 208 -7.82 -3.92 -14.64
C LEU A 208 -6.39 -4.46 -14.69
N VAL A 209 -5.50 -3.78 -15.39
CA VAL A 209 -4.08 -4.15 -15.46
C VAL A 209 -3.24 -3.09 -14.77
N THR A 210 -2.36 -3.49 -13.86
CA THR A 210 -1.34 -2.59 -13.28
C THR A 210 0.03 -3.24 -13.32
N MET A 211 1.00 -2.57 -13.91
CA MET A 211 2.35 -3.10 -14.08
C MET A 211 3.40 -1.98 -13.98
N HIS A 212 4.38 -2.15 -13.12
CA HIS A 212 5.45 -1.15 -12.89
C HIS A 212 6.76 -1.76 -12.40
N ARG A 213 6.82 -3.06 -12.09
CA ARG A 213 8.00 -3.70 -11.53
C ARG A 213 9.09 -3.91 -12.58
N ARG A 214 10.34 -3.62 -12.19
CA ARG A 214 11.51 -3.75 -13.08
C ARG A 214 11.79 -5.19 -13.51
N GLU A 215 11.37 -6.17 -12.70
CA GLU A 215 11.53 -7.60 -13.03
C GLU A 215 10.79 -8.01 -14.31
N ASN A 216 9.74 -7.27 -14.69
CA ASN A 216 8.97 -7.51 -15.90
C ASN A 216 9.54 -6.78 -17.14
N HIS A 217 10.56 -5.92 -16.99
CA HIS A 217 11.09 -5.18 -18.14
C HIS A 217 11.67 -6.10 -19.23
N GLY A 218 11.54 -5.69 -20.48
CA GLY A 218 11.97 -6.48 -21.66
C GLY A 218 10.93 -7.52 -22.07
N ASP A 219 11.31 -8.78 -22.15
CA ASP A 219 10.44 -9.86 -22.65
C ASP A 219 9.20 -10.08 -21.75
N GLY A 220 9.30 -9.85 -20.45
CA GLY A 220 8.17 -9.97 -19.53
C GLY A 220 6.99 -9.06 -19.90
N ILE A 221 7.26 -7.76 -20.14
CA ILE A 221 6.21 -6.82 -20.59
C ILE A 221 5.60 -7.26 -21.91
N ARG A 222 6.44 -7.65 -22.87
CA ARG A 222 5.99 -8.10 -24.20
C ARG A 222 5.06 -9.31 -24.09
N ASN A 223 5.44 -10.32 -23.31
CA ASN A 223 4.65 -11.52 -23.08
C ASN A 223 3.31 -11.20 -22.44
N ILE A 224 3.30 -10.35 -21.40
CA ILE A 224 2.08 -9.92 -20.72
C ILE A 224 1.15 -9.17 -21.70
N CYS A 225 1.68 -8.24 -22.51
CA CYS A 225 0.90 -7.52 -23.51
C CYS A 225 0.29 -8.46 -24.57
N LEU A 226 1.05 -9.46 -25.05
CA LEU A 226 0.54 -10.46 -25.99
C LEU A 226 -0.59 -11.29 -25.40
N ALA A 227 -0.47 -11.68 -24.14
CA ALA A 227 -1.53 -12.39 -23.42
C ALA A 227 -2.79 -11.52 -23.29
N ILE A 228 -2.66 -10.27 -22.85
CA ILE A 228 -3.77 -9.32 -22.72
C ILE A 228 -4.49 -9.14 -24.06
N ARG A 229 -3.74 -8.91 -25.14
CA ARG A 229 -4.32 -8.75 -26.48
C ARG A 229 -5.11 -9.99 -26.89
N ARG A 230 -4.53 -11.18 -26.73
CA ARG A 230 -5.20 -12.47 -27.05
C ARG A 230 -6.47 -12.66 -26.24
N ILE A 231 -6.48 -12.31 -24.95
CA ILE A 231 -7.66 -12.39 -24.09
C ILE A 231 -8.77 -11.47 -24.59
N VAL A 232 -8.45 -10.19 -24.84
CA VAL A 232 -9.43 -9.18 -25.27
C VAL A 232 -9.97 -9.48 -26.67
N ASP A 233 -9.12 -9.95 -27.59
CA ASP A 233 -9.55 -10.39 -28.92
C ASP A 233 -10.59 -11.50 -28.87
N GLN A 234 -10.37 -12.48 -27.99
CA GLN A 234 -11.23 -13.66 -27.87
C GLN A 234 -12.51 -13.39 -27.08
N THR A 235 -12.43 -12.70 -25.94
CA THR A 235 -13.55 -12.56 -25.01
C THR A 235 -14.37 -11.31 -25.24
N ARG A 236 -13.80 -10.33 -25.93
CA ARG A 236 -14.37 -8.98 -26.10
C ARG A 236 -14.53 -8.23 -24.76
N THR A 237 -13.94 -8.75 -23.68
CA THR A 237 -13.92 -8.09 -22.38
C THR A 237 -13.01 -6.87 -22.45
N PRO A 238 -13.49 -5.67 -22.08
CA PRO A 238 -12.65 -4.47 -22.07
C PRO A 238 -11.49 -4.59 -21.09
N CYS A 239 -10.41 -3.88 -21.38
CA CYS A 239 -9.25 -3.80 -20.50
C CYS A 239 -8.90 -2.34 -20.23
N ILE A 240 -8.68 -1.97 -18.97
CA ILE A 240 -8.15 -0.66 -18.60
C ILE A 240 -6.74 -0.88 -18.05
N PHE A 241 -5.77 -0.18 -18.63
CA PHE A 241 -4.37 -0.31 -18.27
C PHE A 241 -3.75 1.08 -18.02
N PRO A 242 -3.71 1.54 -16.76
CA PRO A 242 -2.91 2.69 -16.37
C PRO A 242 -1.41 2.42 -16.58
N VAL A 243 -0.85 3.04 -17.61
CA VAL A 243 0.52 2.75 -18.06
C VAL A 243 1.52 3.57 -17.27
N HIS A 244 2.49 2.91 -16.66
CA HIS A 244 3.57 3.58 -15.93
C HIS A 244 4.41 4.47 -16.86
N LEU A 245 4.83 5.64 -16.37
CA LEU A 245 5.52 6.67 -17.18
C LEU A 245 6.95 6.28 -17.61
N ASN A 246 7.51 5.19 -17.06
CA ASN A 246 8.83 4.71 -17.47
C ASN A 246 8.81 4.36 -18.96
N PRO A 247 9.71 4.94 -19.80
CA PRO A 247 9.76 4.69 -21.24
C PRO A 247 9.84 3.20 -21.60
N ASN A 248 10.61 2.41 -20.85
CA ASN A 248 10.74 0.96 -21.06
C ASN A 248 9.43 0.19 -20.93
N VAL A 249 8.46 0.73 -20.17
CA VAL A 249 7.11 0.18 -20.05
C VAL A 249 6.20 0.78 -21.10
N LYS A 250 6.17 2.11 -21.15
CA LYS A 250 5.24 2.89 -21.98
C LYS A 250 5.35 2.54 -23.46
N ASP A 251 6.57 2.54 -23.99
CA ASP A 251 6.78 2.38 -25.43
C ASP A 251 6.37 0.98 -25.88
N THR A 252 6.74 -0.07 -25.15
CA THR A 252 6.36 -1.45 -25.47
C THR A 252 4.85 -1.66 -25.36
N VAL A 253 4.20 -1.12 -24.33
CA VAL A 253 2.75 -1.24 -24.13
C VAL A 253 1.99 -0.53 -25.26
N HIS A 254 2.38 0.69 -25.62
CA HIS A 254 1.75 1.44 -26.72
C HIS A 254 1.98 0.78 -28.09
N GLU A 255 3.18 0.24 -28.34
CA GLU A 255 3.48 -0.52 -29.57
C GLU A 255 2.52 -1.71 -29.76
N LEU A 256 2.32 -2.50 -28.70
CA LEU A 256 1.58 -3.76 -28.79
C LEU A 256 0.06 -3.63 -28.62
N LEU A 257 -0.40 -2.65 -27.81
CA LEU A 257 -1.79 -2.53 -27.37
C LEU A 257 -2.46 -1.22 -27.83
N GLY A 258 -1.71 -0.20 -28.26
CA GLY A 258 -2.19 1.17 -28.45
C GLY A 258 -3.30 1.35 -29.51
N ASN A 259 -3.44 0.43 -30.45
CA ASN A 259 -4.43 0.50 -31.53
C ASN A 259 -5.64 -0.43 -31.31
N HIS A 260 -5.82 -1.00 -30.13
CA HIS A 260 -6.90 -1.93 -29.87
C HIS A 260 -8.14 -1.20 -29.30
N PRO A 261 -9.35 -1.33 -29.89
CA PRO A 261 -10.52 -0.51 -29.52
C PRO A 261 -11.07 -0.82 -28.12
N LEU A 262 -10.78 -2.00 -27.56
CA LEU A 262 -11.25 -2.43 -26.24
C LEU A 262 -10.15 -2.38 -25.17
N ILE A 263 -8.94 -1.90 -25.49
CA ILE A 263 -7.85 -1.74 -24.54
C ILE A 263 -7.61 -0.24 -24.33
N HIS A 264 -7.98 0.23 -23.14
CA HIS A 264 -7.88 1.63 -22.77
C HIS A 264 -6.57 1.88 -22.03
N LEU A 265 -5.55 2.34 -22.77
CA LEU A 265 -4.29 2.79 -22.18
C LEU A 265 -4.46 4.21 -21.63
N THR A 266 -4.23 4.39 -20.35
CA THR A 266 -4.41 5.67 -19.66
C THR A 266 -3.12 6.11 -18.98
N PRO A 267 -2.96 7.38 -18.62
CA PRO A 267 -1.96 7.81 -17.65
C PRO A 267 -2.22 7.15 -16.28
N PRO A 268 -1.20 7.13 -15.39
CA PRO A 268 -1.42 6.76 -13.99
C PRO A 268 -2.49 7.63 -13.34
N PHE A 269 -3.32 7.02 -12.51
CA PHE A 269 -4.41 7.68 -11.81
C PHE A 269 -3.99 8.16 -10.41
N ALA A 270 -4.66 9.20 -9.91
CA ALA A 270 -4.64 9.52 -8.49
C ALA A 270 -5.41 8.45 -7.69
N TYR A 271 -5.28 8.50 -6.36
CA TYR A 271 -5.82 7.43 -5.52
C TYR A 271 -7.34 7.27 -5.61
N PRO A 272 -8.16 8.34 -5.65
CA PRO A 272 -9.62 8.20 -5.79
C PRO A 272 -10.05 7.50 -7.07
N GLU A 273 -9.44 7.86 -8.21
CA GLU A 273 -9.70 7.22 -9.50
C GLU A 273 -9.28 5.75 -9.48
N PHE A 274 -8.12 5.47 -8.89
CA PHE A 274 -7.63 4.10 -8.78
C PHE A 274 -8.55 3.22 -7.93
N LEU A 275 -9.06 3.73 -6.81
CA LEU A 275 -10.07 3.06 -5.98
C LEU A 275 -11.35 2.77 -6.77
N TRP A 276 -11.79 3.74 -7.56
CA TRP A 276 -12.97 3.56 -8.41
C TRP A 276 -12.75 2.45 -9.44
N LEU A 277 -11.59 2.45 -10.10
CA LEU A 277 -11.24 1.41 -11.07
C LEU A 277 -11.14 0.03 -10.44
N LEU A 278 -10.51 -0.06 -9.28
CA LEU A 278 -10.36 -1.30 -8.53
C LEU A 278 -11.74 -1.88 -8.13
N HIS A 279 -12.63 -1.01 -7.64
CA HIS A 279 -13.97 -1.38 -7.20
C HIS A 279 -14.86 -1.88 -8.35
N ASN A 280 -14.78 -1.24 -9.53
CA ASN A 280 -15.62 -1.53 -10.68
C ASN A 280 -15.02 -2.56 -11.66
N SER A 281 -13.79 -3.03 -11.42
CA SER A 281 -13.19 -4.11 -12.23
C SER A 281 -13.87 -5.44 -12.00
N TYR A 282 -13.81 -6.34 -12.97
CA TYR A 282 -14.20 -7.75 -12.83
C TYR A 282 -13.07 -8.55 -12.21
N LEU A 283 -11.89 -8.53 -12.81
CA LEU A 283 -10.68 -9.18 -12.31
C LEU A 283 -9.46 -8.28 -12.53
N ILE A 284 -8.35 -8.61 -11.90
CA ILE A 284 -7.16 -7.76 -11.87
C ILE A 284 -5.92 -8.56 -12.24
N LEU A 285 -5.14 -8.04 -13.19
CA LEU A 285 -3.80 -8.49 -13.53
C LEU A 285 -2.80 -7.49 -12.94
N THR A 286 -1.93 -7.89 -12.02
CA THR A 286 -1.07 -6.93 -11.33
C THR A 286 0.30 -7.47 -10.92
N ASP A 287 1.31 -6.61 -10.89
CA ASP A 287 2.59 -6.85 -10.21
C ASP A 287 2.74 -6.03 -8.92
N SER A 288 1.69 -5.28 -8.52
CA SER A 288 1.70 -4.41 -7.35
C SER A 288 1.47 -5.18 -6.05
N GLY A 289 2.31 -4.92 -5.03
CA GLY A 289 2.10 -5.45 -3.69
C GLY A 289 0.83 -4.94 -3.02
N GLY A 290 0.53 -3.63 -3.12
CA GLY A 290 -0.67 -3.03 -2.51
C GLY A 290 -1.96 -3.60 -3.10
N VAL A 291 -2.03 -3.79 -4.41
CA VAL A 291 -3.22 -4.36 -5.07
C VAL A 291 -3.49 -5.80 -4.62
N GLN A 292 -2.44 -6.60 -4.35
CA GLN A 292 -2.59 -7.94 -3.78
C GLN A 292 -3.24 -7.92 -2.39
N GLU A 293 -3.04 -6.84 -1.64
CA GLU A 293 -3.64 -6.65 -0.31
C GLU A 293 -5.07 -6.12 -0.41
N GLU A 294 -5.32 -5.13 -1.28
CA GLU A 294 -6.58 -4.38 -1.37
C GLU A 294 -7.69 -5.12 -2.14
N ALA A 295 -7.38 -5.65 -3.32
CA ALA A 295 -8.36 -6.22 -4.24
C ALA A 295 -9.19 -7.39 -3.66
N PRO A 296 -8.61 -8.32 -2.87
CA PRO A 296 -9.36 -9.40 -2.25
C PRO A 296 -10.48 -8.91 -1.31
N SER A 297 -10.30 -7.75 -0.65
CA SER A 297 -11.34 -7.16 0.20
C SER A 297 -12.57 -6.66 -0.56
N LEU A 298 -12.44 -6.54 -1.88
CA LEU A 298 -13.54 -6.19 -2.79
C LEU A 298 -14.13 -7.42 -3.51
N GLY A 299 -13.70 -8.62 -3.14
CA GLY A 299 -14.09 -9.85 -3.82
C GLY A 299 -13.59 -9.91 -5.27
N LYS A 300 -12.45 -9.30 -5.58
CA LYS A 300 -11.88 -9.29 -6.94
C LYS A 300 -10.76 -10.32 -7.04
N PRO A 301 -10.87 -11.32 -7.92
CA PRO A 301 -9.78 -12.24 -8.23
C PRO A 301 -8.56 -11.48 -8.75
N VAL A 302 -7.38 -11.89 -8.28
CA VAL A 302 -6.10 -11.28 -8.65
C VAL A 302 -5.19 -12.31 -9.28
N LEU A 303 -4.72 -12.03 -10.50
CA LEU A 303 -3.65 -12.76 -11.15
C LEU A 303 -2.34 -11.99 -11.01
N LEU A 304 -1.38 -12.58 -10.33
CA LEU A 304 -0.11 -11.94 -9.99
C LEU A 304 0.92 -12.15 -11.09
N LEU A 305 1.31 -11.05 -11.72
CA LEU A 305 2.29 -10.98 -12.82
C LEU A 305 3.74 -10.92 -12.27
N ARG A 306 4.09 -11.80 -11.33
CA ARG A 306 5.41 -11.85 -10.70
C ARG A 306 5.85 -13.30 -10.48
N ASP A 307 7.15 -13.55 -10.53
CA ASP A 307 7.73 -14.86 -10.18
C ASP A 307 7.88 -15.02 -8.67
N THR A 308 8.12 -13.92 -7.96
CA THR A 308 8.28 -13.90 -6.51
C THR A 308 7.38 -12.85 -5.87
N THR A 309 6.95 -13.09 -4.62
CA THR A 309 6.21 -12.11 -3.82
C THR A 309 6.63 -12.19 -2.37
N GLU A 310 6.69 -11.03 -1.74
CA GLU A 310 6.86 -10.86 -0.29
C GLU A 310 5.53 -11.02 0.49
N ARG A 311 4.48 -11.44 -0.19
CA ARG A 311 3.10 -11.56 0.33
C ARG A 311 2.55 -12.97 0.10
N PRO A 312 3.17 -14.02 0.66
CA PRO A 312 2.75 -15.41 0.44
C PRO A 312 1.36 -15.71 1.01
N GLU A 313 0.89 -14.93 1.99
CA GLU A 313 -0.39 -15.14 2.66
C GLU A 313 -1.57 -15.07 1.68
N ALA A 314 -1.56 -14.13 0.72
CA ALA A 314 -2.63 -14.01 -0.29
C ALA A 314 -2.71 -15.24 -1.19
N MET A 315 -1.57 -15.82 -1.56
CA MET A 315 -1.51 -17.06 -2.34
C MET A 315 -1.99 -18.26 -1.52
N HIS A 316 -1.55 -18.38 -0.26
CA HIS A 316 -1.98 -19.46 0.63
C HIS A 316 -3.49 -19.39 0.94
N ALA A 317 -4.04 -18.19 1.07
CA ALA A 317 -5.46 -17.96 1.24
C ALA A 317 -6.27 -18.25 -0.04
N GLY A 318 -5.61 -18.28 -1.21
CA GLY A 318 -6.22 -18.48 -2.51
C GLY A 318 -6.97 -17.25 -3.03
N THR A 319 -6.67 -16.07 -2.54
CA THR A 319 -7.21 -14.78 -3.04
C THR A 319 -6.41 -14.23 -4.21
N VAL A 320 -5.16 -14.70 -4.38
CA VAL A 320 -4.23 -14.32 -5.43
C VAL A 320 -3.68 -15.60 -6.08
N LEU A 321 -3.70 -15.65 -7.40
CA LEU A 321 -3.09 -16.73 -8.18
C LEU A 321 -1.85 -16.20 -8.91
N LYS A 322 -0.70 -16.83 -8.67
CA LYS A 322 0.55 -16.44 -9.33
C LYS A 322 0.61 -17.01 -10.74
N VAL A 323 0.79 -16.14 -11.74
CA VAL A 323 0.90 -16.50 -13.17
C VAL A 323 2.23 -16.03 -13.79
N GLY A 324 2.99 -15.16 -13.12
CA GLY A 324 4.24 -14.63 -13.66
C GLY A 324 4.06 -13.87 -14.97
N ALA A 325 5.08 -13.92 -15.82
CA ALA A 325 5.06 -13.35 -17.17
C ALA A 325 4.89 -14.43 -18.27
N ASP A 326 4.34 -15.61 -17.92
CA ASP A 326 4.04 -16.66 -18.87
C ASP A 326 2.74 -16.34 -19.64
N PRO A 327 2.79 -16.08 -20.96
CA PRO A 327 1.62 -15.63 -21.70
C PRO A 327 0.52 -16.68 -21.82
N ASP A 328 0.86 -17.98 -21.86
CA ASP A 328 -0.14 -19.05 -21.94
C ASP A 328 -0.82 -19.28 -20.60
N LEU A 329 -0.09 -19.18 -19.48
CA LEU A 329 -0.66 -19.28 -18.15
C LEU A 329 -1.55 -18.05 -17.83
N ILE A 330 -1.10 -16.84 -18.15
CA ILE A 330 -1.91 -15.61 -18.00
C ILE A 330 -3.21 -15.78 -18.80
N TYR A 331 -3.12 -16.17 -20.06
CA TYR A 331 -4.28 -16.38 -20.91
C TYR A 331 -5.22 -17.46 -20.33
N LYS A 332 -4.72 -18.63 -20.01
CA LYS A 332 -5.51 -19.77 -19.49
C LYS A 332 -6.28 -19.41 -18.22
N GLU A 333 -5.58 -18.85 -17.24
CA GLU A 333 -6.20 -18.54 -15.94
C GLU A 333 -7.16 -17.35 -16.04
N THR A 334 -6.86 -16.35 -16.88
CA THR A 334 -7.78 -15.24 -17.12
C THR A 334 -9.06 -15.73 -17.80
N ILE A 335 -8.95 -16.54 -18.85
CA ILE A 335 -10.13 -17.13 -19.54
C ILE A 335 -10.95 -17.96 -18.57
N ASN A 336 -10.29 -18.80 -17.74
CA ASN A 336 -11.00 -19.60 -16.75
C ASN A 336 -11.84 -18.73 -15.80
N LEU A 337 -11.28 -17.63 -15.28
CA LEU A 337 -12.02 -16.72 -14.40
C LEU A 337 -13.13 -15.92 -15.11
N LEU A 338 -13.01 -15.68 -16.42
CA LEU A 338 -14.03 -14.96 -17.20
C LEU A 338 -15.23 -15.82 -17.59
N ILE A 339 -15.04 -17.13 -17.80
CA ILE A 339 -16.10 -18.01 -18.31
C ILE A 339 -16.63 -19.03 -17.29
N ASN A 340 -15.86 -19.33 -16.24
CA ASN A 340 -16.22 -20.26 -15.20
C ASN A 340 -16.59 -19.51 -13.92
N ILE A 341 -17.88 -19.30 -13.72
CA ILE A 341 -18.40 -18.55 -12.57
C ILE A 341 -18.05 -19.23 -11.23
N GLU A 342 -17.99 -20.56 -11.18
CA GLU A 342 -17.63 -21.30 -9.96
C GLU A 342 -16.18 -21.03 -9.56
N ALA A 343 -15.26 -21.00 -10.54
CA ALA A 343 -13.87 -20.66 -10.31
C ALA A 343 -13.70 -19.21 -9.83
N TYR A 344 -14.45 -18.28 -10.44
CA TYR A 344 -14.48 -16.88 -10.03
C TYR A 344 -14.98 -16.73 -8.58
N GLU A 345 -16.16 -17.26 -8.28
CA GLU A 345 -16.78 -17.17 -6.95
C GLU A 345 -15.92 -17.85 -5.88
N ALA A 346 -15.34 -19.02 -6.20
CA ALA A 346 -14.45 -19.72 -5.29
C ALA A 346 -13.21 -18.88 -4.88
N MET A 347 -12.72 -18.04 -5.77
CA MET A 347 -11.61 -17.12 -5.49
C MET A 347 -12.09 -15.83 -4.81
N ALA A 348 -13.19 -15.24 -5.29
CA ALA A 348 -13.76 -13.99 -4.80
C ALA A 348 -14.32 -14.10 -3.37
N ALA A 349 -14.83 -15.29 -2.97
CA ALA A 349 -15.39 -15.55 -1.65
C ALA A 349 -14.34 -15.79 -0.54
N LYS A 350 -13.06 -15.87 -0.89
CA LYS A 350 -12.00 -16.09 0.11
C LYS A 350 -11.82 -14.88 1.01
N SER A 351 -11.65 -15.13 2.30
CA SER A 351 -11.34 -14.04 3.24
C SER A 351 -9.94 -13.46 2.97
N ASN A 352 -9.85 -12.14 3.05
CA ASN A 352 -8.57 -11.47 2.86
C ASN A 352 -7.66 -11.69 4.09
N PRO A 353 -6.46 -12.30 3.93
CA PRO A 353 -5.55 -12.54 5.05
C PRO A 353 -4.97 -11.25 5.66
N TYR A 354 -5.06 -10.13 4.94
CA TYR A 354 -4.53 -8.85 5.40
C TYR A 354 -5.50 -8.04 6.26
N GLY A 355 -6.72 -8.50 6.49
CA GLY A 355 -7.61 -7.87 7.44
C GLY A 355 -9.03 -7.64 6.93
N ASP A 356 -9.82 -7.04 7.80
CA ASP A 356 -11.27 -6.84 7.67
C ASP A 356 -11.68 -5.35 7.70
N GLY A 357 -10.69 -4.42 7.66
CA GLY A 357 -10.94 -2.97 7.72
C GLY A 357 -11.16 -2.42 9.12
N LEU A 358 -10.76 -3.15 10.16
CA LEU A 358 -10.85 -2.74 11.55
C LEU A 358 -9.47 -2.61 12.23
N ALA A 359 -8.39 -2.58 11.45
CA ALA A 359 -7.03 -2.50 11.99
C ALA A 359 -6.80 -1.17 12.73
N ALA A 360 -7.21 -0.06 12.17
CA ALA A 360 -7.09 1.26 12.81
C ALA A 360 -7.83 1.32 14.15
N HIS A 361 -9.03 0.75 14.22
CA HIS A 361 -9.80 0.67 15.47
C HIS A 361 -9.04 -0.15 16.53
N ARG A 362 -8.55 -1.36 16.17
CA ARG A 362 -7.77 -2.22 17.07
C ARG A 362 -6.52 -1.53 17.60
N ILE A 363 -5.80 -0.82 16.72
CA ILE A 363 -4.61 -0.05 17.08
C ILE A 363 -4.96 1.03 18.12
N VAL A 364 -5.97 1.85 17.86
CA VAL A 364 -6.35 2.95 18.75
C VAL A 364 -6.86 2.44 20.10
N GLU A 365 -7.67 1.36 20.13
CA GLU A 365 -8.09 0.74 21.39
C GLU A 365 -6.90 0.17 22.17
N SER A 366 -5.93 -0.46 21.50
CA SER A 366 -4.69 -0.90 22.16
C SER A 366 -3.92 0.27 22.77
N ILE A 367 -3.78 1.38 22.05
CA ILE A 367 -3.08 2.57 22.54
C ILE A 367 -3.81 3.17 23.77
N LYS A 368 -5.14 3.19 23.79
CA LYS A 368 -5.92 3.62 24.98
C LYS A 368 -5.62 2.80 26.23
N GLY A 369 -5.36 1.51 26.06
CA GLY A 369 -5.00 0.62 27.16
C GLY A 369 -3.56 0.76 27.68
N MET A 370 -2.68 1.48 26.97
CA MET A 370 -1.28 1.71 27.37
C MET A 370 -1.13 2.94 28.29
N PHE A 371 -2.07 3.87 28.26
CA PHE A 371 -2.03 5.16 28.96
C PHE A 371 -3.20 5.34 29.93
#